data_0d6d19e3d5e9462b0b78c85f9c2693f6
#
_entry.id   0d6d19e3d5e9462b0b78c85f9c2693f6
#
_cell.length_a   1.000
_cell.length_b   1.000
_cell.length_c   1.000
_cell.angle_alpha   90.00
_cell.angle_beta   90.00
_cell.angle_gamma   90.00
#
_symmetry.space_group_name_H-M   'P 1'
#
loop_
_entity.id
_entity.type
_entity.pdbx_description
1 polymer ?
#
loop_
_entity_poly.entity_id
_entity_poly.type
_entity_poly.pdbx_seq_one_letter_code
_entity_poly.pdbx_strand_id
1 'polypeptide(L)'
;MSTASTRTPQGRYGRSSDERADRTLKVVGAVLGALLLALIGWFGYHYVGQNKISGELIGFELAENSVQVHLEVRKDAGVTGYCTVRSQAEDGDEVGRADFRFDGDDTRIDKVVTLRTKAAGTTAELLGCHPE
;
A
#
# COMPACT_ATOMS: atom_id res chain seq x y z
N MET A 1 -15.64 49.69 -7.24
CA MET A 1 -16.13 49.45 -7.24
C MET A 1 -16.91 49.07 -7.07
N SER A 2 -17.02 49.02 -6.78
CA SER A 2 -17.70 48.80 -6.71
C SER A 2 -18.21 48.38 -6.18
N THR A 3 -18.31 48.00 -6.07
CA THR A 3 -18.98 47.59 -5.71
C THR A 3 -19.52 47.67 -4.82
N ALA A 4 -19.27 47.86 -4.60
CA ALA A 4 -19.78 48.03 -3.33
C ALA A 4 -21.17 48.34 -3.12
N SER A 5 -21.52 49.21 -3.72
CA SER A 5 -22.83 49.74 -3.51
C SER A 5 -23.93 48.70 -3.48
N THR A 6 -23.72 47.67 -4.13
CA THR A 6 -24.77 46.69 -4.26
C THR A 6 -25.08 45.95 -3.01
N ARG A 7 -24.25 46.11 -2.03
CA ARG A 7 -24.38 45.30 -0.89
C ARG A 7 -25.39 45.72 0.12
N THR A 8 -25.70 46.91 0.08
CA THR A 8 -26.43 47.49 1.19
C THR A 8 -27.73 46.81 1.48
N PRO A 9 -28.65 46.80 0.56
CA PRO A 9 -29.93 46.15 0.85
C PRO A 9 -29.79 44.67 1.02
N GLN A 10 -28.92 44.10 0.26
CA GLN A 10 -28.71 42.66 0.37
C GLN A 10 -28.11 42.28 1.70
N GLY A 11 -27.38 43.14 2.28
CA GLY A 11 -26.75 42.88 3.54
C GLY A 11 -27.73 42.56 4.65
N ARG A 12 -28.86 43.21 4.63
CA ARG A 12 -29.83 42.97 5.66
C ARG A 12 -30.42 41.55 5.61
N TYR A 13 -30.85 41.17 4.44
CA TYR A 13 -31.45 39.85 4.30
C TYR A 13 -30.39 38.83 4.14
N GLY A 14 -29.38 39.14 3.34
CA GLY A 14 -28.32 38.21 3.07
C GLY A 14 -27.50 37.89 4.28
N ARG A 15 -27.37 38.78 5.20
CA ARG A 15 -26.56 38.53 6.40
C ARG A 15 -27.07 37.32 7.18
N SER A 16 -28.36 37.25 7.41
CA SER A 16 -28.95 36.14 8.11
C SER A 16 -28.78 34.84 7.35
N SER A 17 -29.01 34.89 6.05
CA SER A 17 -28.82 33.73 5.19
C SER A 17 -27.36 33.33 5.12
N ASP A 18 -26.47 34.32 5.01
CA ASP A 18 -25.03 34.06 4.92
C ASP A 18 -24.50 33.44 6.20
N GLU A 19 -25.01 33.89 7.35
CA GLU A 19 -24.61 33.32 8.62
C GLU A 19 -25.02 31.86 8.73
N ARG A 20 -26.21 31.55 8.30
CA ARG A 20 -26.70 30.17 8.30
C ARG A 20 -25.93 29.30 7.33
N ALA A 21 -25.68 29.84 6.13
CA ALA A 21 -24.92 29.13 5.13
C ALA A 21 -23.48 28.91 5.59
N ASP A 22 -22.90 29.93 6.21
CA ASP A 22 -21.55 29.84 6.73
C ASP A 22 -21.47 28.81 7.85
N ARG A 23 -22.42 28.81 8.75
CA ARG A 23 -22.47 27.82 9.81
C ARG A 23 -22.65 26.40 9.25
N THR A 24 -23.55 26.26 8.27
CA THR A 24 -23.77 24.98 7.62
C THR A 24 -22.50 24.50 6.92
N LEU A 25 -21.83 25.39 6.23
CA LEU A 25 -20.57 25.05 5.56
C LEU A 25 -19.50 24.64 6.55
N LYS A 26 -19.43 25.33 7.67
CA LYS A 26 -18.45 24.98 8.72
C LYS A 26 -18.76 23.62 9.31
N VAL A 27 -20.02 23.34 9.57
CA VAL A 27 -20.43 22.05 10.13
C VAL A 27 -20.18 20.95 9.12
N VAL A 28 -20.59 21.16 7.87
CA VAL A 28 -20.37 20.16 6.80
C VAL A 28 -18.89 19.93 6.60
N GLY A 29 -18.12 20.99 6.55
CA GLY A 29 -16.67 20.87 6.40
C GLY A 29 -16.01 20.14 7.55
N ALA A 30 -16.46 20.42 8.77
CA ALA A 30 -15.94 19.75 9.96
C ALA A 30 -16.29 18.26 9.95
N VAL A 31 -17.52 17.92 9.57
CA VAL A 31 -17.96 16.52 9.50
C VAL A 31 -17.21 15.78 8.41
N LEU A 32 -17.10 16.38 7.23
CA LEU A 32 -16.37 15.76 6.12
C LEU A 32 -14.89 15.60 6.45
N GLY A 33 -14.30 16.61 7.07
CA GLY A 33 -12.91 16.53 7.49
C GLY A 33 -12.67 15.45 8.52
N ALA A 34 -13.57 15.33 9.50
CA ALA A 34 -13.48 14.31 10.51
C ALA A 34 -13.63 12.92 9.90
N LEU A 35 -14.58 12.74 8.98
CA LEU A 35 -14.76 11.48 8.29
C LEU A 35 -13.55 11.12 7.46
N LEU A 36 -12.96 12.09 6.78
CA LEU A 36 -11.77 11.87 5.99
C LEU A 36 -10.59 11.46 6.86
N LEU A 37 -10.40 12.15 7.98
CA LEU A 37 -9.33 11.81 8.93
C LEU A 37 -9.55 10.42 9.53
N ALA A 38 -10.79 10.08 9.85
CA ALA A 38 -11.12 8.77 10.36
C ALA A 38 -10.81 7.68 9.32
N LEU A 39 -11.15 7.96 8.06
CA LEU A 39 -10.89 7.02 6.98
C LEU A 39 -9.40 6.83 6.76
N ILE A 40 -8.65 7.92 6.71
CA ILE A 40 -7.19 7.85 6.56
C ILE A 40 -6.56 7.11 7.74
N GLY A 41 -7.00 7.40 8.95
CA GLY A 41 -6.51 6.72 10.13
C GLY A 41 -6.83 5.23 10.12
N TRP A 42 -8.04 4.88 9.69
CA TRP A 42 -8.44 3.48 9.57
C TRP A 42 -7.59 2.73 8.57
N PHE A 43 -7.44 3.29 7.37
CA PHE A 43 -6.62 2.65 6.35
C PHE A 43 -5.16 2.58 6.77
N GLY A 44 -4.63 3.63 7.37
CA GLY A 44 -3.26 3.62 7.85
C GLY A 44 -3.04 2.56 8.91
N TYR A 45 -3.96 2.44 9.85
CA TYR A 45 -3.86 1.42 10.90
C TYR A 45 -3.92 0.01 10.32
N HIS A 46 -4.86 -0.23 9.42
CA HIS A 46 -4.98 -1.53 8.77
C HIS A 46 -3.74 -1.87 7.96
N TYR A 47 -3.26 -0.91 7.21
CA TYR A 47 -2.10 -1.11 6.34
C TYR A 47 -0.84 -1.43 7.17
N VAL A 48 -0.60 -0.63 8.19
CA VAL A 48 0.55 -0.85 9.08
C VAL A 48 0.40 -2.16 9.84
N GLY A 49 -0.82 -2.47 10.29
CA GLY A 49 -1.09 -3.72 10.99
C GLY A 49 -0.87 -4.95 10.15
N GLN A 50 -1.06 -4.84 8.84
CA GLN A 50 -0.84 -5.96 7.93
C GLN A 50 0.59 -6.06 7.43
N ASN A 51 1.38 -5.01 7.58
CA ASN A 51 2.76 -4.99 7.11
C ASN A 51 3.74 -5.40 8.21
N LYS A 52 3.42 -6.50 8.88
CA LYS A 52 4.32 -7.06 9.90
C LYS A 52 5.48 -7.81 9.30
N ILE A 53 5.39 -8.11 8.03
CA ILE A 53 6.44 -8.75 7.27
C ILE A 53 6.55 -8.04 5.94
N SER A 54 7.78 -7.74 5.55
CA SER A 54 8.04 -7.13 4.26
C SER A 54 9.27 -7.76 3.65
N GLY A 55 9.37 -7.70 2.34
CA GLY A 55 10.50 -8.29 1.65
C GLY A 55 10.95 -7.44 0.49
N GLU A 56 12.19 -7.62 0.13
CA GLU A 56 12.80 -6.96 -1.00
C GLU A 56 13.60 -7.98 -1.80
N LEU A 57 13.45 -7.94 -3.09
CA LEU A 57 14.22 -8.78 -3.99
C LEU A 57 15.52 -8.06 -4.31
N ILE A 58 16.63 -8.60 -3.80
CA ILE A 58 17.95 -8.00 -3.96
C ILE A 58 18.54 -8.34 -5.32
N GLY A 59 18.36 -9.58 -5.77
CA GLY A 59 18.87 -10.01 -7.05
C GLY A 59 18.39 -11.39 -7.40
N PHE A 60 18.67 -11.83 -8.61
CA PHE A 60 18.31 -13.15 -9.04
C PHE A 60 19.30 -13.67 -10.07
N GLU A 61 19.40 -14.99 -10.15
CA GLU A 61 20.22 -15.67 -11.16
C GLU A 61 19.32 -16.62 -11.93
N LEU A 62 19.42 -16.56 -13.24
CA LEU A 62 18.59 -17.36 -14.15
C LEU A 62 19.29 -18.67 -14.53
N ALA A 63 18.49 -19.74 -14.56
CA ALA A 63 18.93 -21.04 -15.06
C ALA A 63 17.83 -21.56 -15.97
N GLU A 64 18.06 -22.72 -16.60
CA GLU A 64 17.14 -23.23 -17.60
C GLU A 64 15.75 -23.53 -17.03
N ASN A 65 15.70 -24.15 -15.85
CA ASN A 65 14.44 -24.58 -15.25
C ASN A 65 14.27 -24.05 -13.85
N SER A 66 15.06 -23.05 -13.46
CA SER A 66 14.98 -22.49 -12.12
C SER A 66 15.53 -21.06 -12.12
N VAL A 67 15.12 -20.34 -11.08
CA VAL A 67 15.64 -19.01 -10.82
C VAL A 67 16.02 -18.98 -9.36
N GLN A 68 17.25 -18.61 -9.08
CA GLN A 68 17.67 -18.36 -7.71
C GLN A 68 17.40 -16.90 -7.38
N VAL A 69 16.68 -16.69 -6.31
CA VAL A 69 16.24 -15.35 -5.92
C VAL A 69 16.83 -15.04 -4.55
N HIS A 70 17.51 -13.92 -4.47
CA HIS A 70 18.04 -13.43 -3.20
C HIS A 70 17.04 -12.47 -2.59
N LEU A 71 16.44 -12.88 -1.48
CA LEU A 71 15.44 -12.09 -0.77
C LEU A 71 15.97 -11.58 0.54
N GLU A 72 15.67 -10.34 0.84
CA GLU A 72 15.84 -9.75 2.15
C GLU A 72 14.44 -9.57 2.75
N VAL A 73 14.19 -10.23 3.87
CA VAL A 73 12.89 -10.19 4.53
C VAL A 73 13.06 -9.52 5.89
N ARG A 74 12.17 -8.60 6.18
CA ARG A 74 12.10 -7.94 7.49
C ARG A 74 10.74 -8.24 8.09
N LYS A 75 10.73 -8.66 9.33
CA LYS A 75 9.50 -9.00 10.04
C LYS A 75 9.69 -8.77 11.52
N ASP A 76 8.59 -8.70 12.24
CA ASP A 76 8.64 -8.67 13.69
C ASP A 76 9.02 -10.04 14.22
N ALA A 77 9.72 -10.06 15.36
CA ALA A 77 10.11 -11.30 15.99
C ALA A 77 8.88 -12.14 16.30
N GLY A 78 8.96 -13.43 15.99
CA GLY A 78 7.86 -14.36 16.25
C GLY A 78 6.73 -14.33 15.25
N VAL A 79 6.76 -13.42 14.29
CA VAL A 79 5.77 -13.39 13.23
C VAL A 79 6.13 -14.42 12.17
N THR A 80 5.13 -15.15 11.72
CA THR A 80 5.27 -16.09 10.62
C THR A 80 4.57 -15.50 9.41
N GLY A 81 5.21 -15.58 8.28
CA GLY A 81 4.64 -15.06 7.03
C GLY A 81 5.26 -15.74 5.83
N TYR A 82 4.81 -15.34 4.66
CA TYR A 82 5.33 -15.87 3.42
C TYR A 82 5.49 -14.76 2.39
N CYS A 83 6.43 -14.96 1.49
CA CYS A 83 6.66 -14.07 0.37
C CYS A 83 6.43 -14.84 -0.92
N THR A 84 5.70 -14.24 -1.84
CA THR A 84 5.37 -14.84 -3.13
C THR A 84 6.29 -14.28 -4.20
N VAL A 85 6.94 -15.16 -4.93
CA VAL A 85 7.86 -14.81 -6.01
C VAL A 85 7.38 -15.48 -7.28
N ARG A 86 7.46 -14.76 -8.38
CA ARG A 86 7.14 -15.31 -9.69
C ARG A 86 8.25 -15.02 -10.69
N SER A 87 8.30 -15.85 -11.71
CA SER A 87 9.20 -15.64 -12.84
C SER A 87 8.39 -15.63 -14.13
N GLN A 88 8.78 -14.77 -15.04
CA GLN A 88 8.14 -14.65 -16.34
C GLN A 88 9.14 -14.97 -17.43
N ALA A 89 8.65 -15.54 -18.53
CA ALA A 89 9.43 -15.77 -19.71
C ALA A 89 9.53 -14.48 -20.55
N GLU A 90 10.29 -14.54 -21.61
CA GLU A 90 10.52 -13.43 -22.49
C GLU A 90 9.22 -12.85 -23.07
N ASP A 91 8.23 -13.70 -23.32
CA ASP A 91 6.93 -13.28 -23.85
C ASP A 91 5.98 -12.76 -22.79
N GLY A 92 6.39 -12.74 -21.53
CA GLY A 92 5.57 -12.28 -20.42
C GLY A 92 4.78 -13.39 -19.73
N ASP A 93 4.82 -14.62 -20.21
CA ASP A 93 4.12 -15.71 -19.56
C ASP A 93 4.78 -16.05 -18.23
N GLU A 94 3.94 -16.32 -17.26
CA GLU A 94 4.41 -16.76 -15.95
C GLU A 94 4.86 -18.21 -16.03
N VAL A 95 6.13 -18.47 -15.78
CA VAL A 95 6.72 -19.81 -15.89
C VAL A 95 6.98 -20.43 -14.53
N GLY A 96 6.83 -19.68 -13.46
CA GLY A 96 6.97 -20.19 -12.11
C GLY A 96 6.44 -19.22 -11.07
N ARG A 97 5.89 -19.79 -10.01
CA ARG A 97 5.40 -19.03 -8.86
C ARG A 97 5.50 -19.91 -7.63
N ALA A 98 5.98 -19.37 -6.55
CA ALA A 98 6.04 -20.09 -5.29
C ALA A 98 5.96 -19.13 -4.12
N ASP A 99 5.44 -19.64 -3.02
CA ASP A 99 5.44 -18.94 -1.74
C ASP A 99 6.57 -19.51 -0.90
N PHE A 100 7.34 -18.63 -0.29
CA PHE A 100 8.42 -19.01 0.60
C PHE A 100 8.08 -18.52 2.00
N ARG A 101 8.05 -19.46 2.93
CA ARG A 101 7.65 -19.18 4.30
C ARG A 101 8.85 -18.76 5.14
N PHE A 102 8.62 -17.76 5.99
CA PHE A 102 9.61 -17.28 6.94
C PHE A 102 9.00 -17.26 8.33
N ASP A 103 9.69 -17.85 9.28
CA ASP A 103 9.22 -17.91 10.66
C ASP A 103 10.39 -17.66 11.60
N GLY A 104 10.15 -17.81 12.91
CA GLY A 104 11.17 -17.64 13.92
C GLY A 104 11.26 -16.21 14.44
N ASP A 105 12.29 -15.98 15.22
CA ASP A 105 12.48 -14.73 15.94
C ASP A 105 13.39 -13.74 15.24
N ASP A 106 13.96 -14.13 14.11
CA ASP A 106 14.81 -13.24 13.33
C ASP A 106 13.98 -12.10 12.75
N THR A 107 14.45 -10.89 12.94
CA THR A 107 13.77 -9.71 12.39
C THR A 107 14.26 -9.34 11.00
N ARG A 108 15.40 -9.89 10.61
CA ARG A 108 15.95 -9.69 9.28
C ARG A 108 16.52 -11.01 8.79
N ILE A 109 16.07 -11.41 7.62
CA ILE A 109 16.46 -12.68 7.00
C ILE A 109 16.97 -12.38 5.61
N ASP A 110 18.22 -12.75 5.33
CA ASP A 110 18.77 -12.75 3.99
C ASP A 110 18.84 -14.19 3.53
N LYS A 111 18.12 -14.54 2.48
CA LYS A 111 18.05 -15.92 2.04
C LYS A 111 17.99 -16.01 0.53
N VAL A 112 18.68 -16.99 0.00
CA VAL A 112 18.59 -17.34 -1.41
C VAL A 112 17.61 -18.50 -1.52
N VAL A 113 16.55 -18.30 -2.30
CA VAL A 113 15.53 -19.30 -2.52
C VAL A 113 15.54 -19.70 -3.99
N THR A 114 15.20 -20.94 -4.27
CA THR A 114 15.15 -21.44 -5.63
C THR A 114 13.72 -21.58 -6.07
N LEU A 115 13.38 -20.88 -7.13
CA LEU A 115 12.07 -20.96 -7.76
C LEU A 115 12.18 -21.88 -8.98
N ARG A 116 11.42 -22.95 -8.97
CA ARG A 116 11.40 -23.85 -10.12
C ARG A 116 10.46 -23.32 -11.17
N THR A 117 10.90 -23.39 -12.42
CA THR A 117 10.12 -22.90 -13.54
C THR A 117 9.91 -24.01 -14.55
N LYS A 118 8.80 -23.95 -15.26
CA LYS A 118 8.47 -24.93 -16.30
C LYS A 118 9.16 -24.63 -17.62
N ALA A 119 9.72 -23.44 -17.76
CA ALA A 119 10.46 -23.00 -18.92
C ALA A 119 11.48 -21.97 -18.47
N ALA A 120 12.35 -21.55 -19.36
CA ALA A 120 13.36 -20.55 -19.02
C ALA A 120 12.70 -19.21 -18.68
N GLY A 121 12.95 -18.72 -17.48
CA GLY A 121 12.50 -17.42 -17.07
C GLY A 121 13.50 -16.35 -17.44
N THR A 122 13.06 -15.13 -17.66
CA THR A 122 13.92 -14.01 -17.94
C THR A 122 13.96 -13.01 -16.80
N THR A 123 13.00 -13.11 -15.87
CA THR A 123 12.91 -12.19 -14.73
C THR A 123 12.49 -12.93 -13.48
N ALA A 124 12.67 -12.27 -12.36
CA ALA A 124 12.05 -12.68 -11.09
C ALA A 124 11.46 -11.45 -10.43
N GLU A 125 10.31 -11.61 -9.85
CA GLU A 125 9.57 -10.53 -9.25
C GLU A 125 9.00 -10.97 -7.91
N LEU A 126 9.17 -10.11 -6.91
CA LEU A 126 8.55 -10.32 -5.61
C LEU A 126 7.17 -9.66 -5.63
N LEU A 127 6.13 -10.46 -5.51
CA LEU A 127 4.76 -9.95 -5.53
C LEU A 127 4.36 -9.33 -4.20
N GLY A 128 4.94 -9.80 -3.12
CA GLY A 128 4.66 -9.27 -1.81
C GLY A 128 4.87 -10.31 -0.73
N CYS A 129 4.88 -9.84 0.50
CA CYS A 129 4.97 -10.69 1.67
C CYS A 129 3.75 -10.44 2.54
N HIS A 130 3.22 -11.50 3.12
CA HIS A 130 2.01 -11.43 3.94
C HIS A 130 2.18 -12.23 5.21
N PRO A 131 1.66 -11.74 6.35
CA PRO A 131 1.66 -12.54 7.57
C PRO A 131 0.70 -13.71 7.40
N GLU A 132 1.06 -14.80 8.03
CA GLU A 132 0.27 -16.00 7.99
C GLU A 132 -0.76 -16.04 9.12
#